data_de2c5737e1687c5e1bc5d903184da921
#
_entry.id   de2c5737e1687c5e1bc5d903184da921
#
_cell.length_a   1.000
_cell.length_b   1.000
_cell.length_c   1.000
_cell.angle_alpha   90.00
_cell.angle_beta   90.00
_cell.angle_gamma   90.00
#
_symmetry.space_group_name_H-M   'P 1'
#
loop_
_entity.id
_entity.type
_entity.pdbx_description
1 polymer ?
#
loop_
_entity_poly.entity_id
_entity_poly.type
_entity_poly.pdbx_seq_one_letter_code
_entity_poly.pdbx_strand_id
1 'polypeptide(L)'
;MSVTPAGLRIPPPERRAPIHDDPVAVHGRPPVMWLLAAHGRSGAGTLAQIWAPAGDARRGWPAADRHRNVVVVCRTDRAGLDAAHDLLLQAQAGLVGDCTLLGLVLVPDAPGPLPKTLRRWAEVVASAAPAVWRVPYVEDLRTHRQNELAIWTPTEPDPPPPGRMRAPAPSTTSPHHDLAAIGREIFTAARNASGH
;
A
#
# COMPACT_ATOMS: atom_id res chain seq x y z
N MET A 1 11.50 -21.85 17.46
CA MET A 1 12.47 -22.18 16.39
C MET A 1 11.77 -21.99 15.05
N SER A 2 12.01 -20.82 14.40
CA SER A 2 11.40 -20.54 13.09
C SER A 2 12.18 -21.27 12.02
N VAL A 3 11.53 -22.20 11.35
CA VAL A 3 12.07 -22.90 10.18
C VAL A 3 11.95 -21.98 8.98
N THR A 4 13.06 -21.40 8.53
CA THR A 4 13.12 -20.68 7.25
C THR A 4 12.90 -21.70 6.13
N PRO A 5 11.91 -21.54 5.24
CA PRO A 5 11.73 -22.44 4.11
C PRO A 5 12.98 -22.45 3.23
N ALA A 6 13.46 -23.64 2.88
CA ALA A 6 14.63 -23.81 2.03
C ALA A 6 14.39 -23.14 0.66
N GLY A 7 15.20 -22.12 0.32
CA GLY A 7 15.14 -21.44 -0.97
C GLY A 7 14.77 -19.95 -0.94
N LEU A 8 14.37 -19.39 0.21
CA LEU A 8 14.04 -17.97 0.30
C LEU A 8 15.34 -17.15 0.25
N ARG A 9 15.51 -16.35 -0.81
CA ARG A 9 16.62 -15.37 -0.87
C ARG A 9 16.28 -14.19 0.04
N ILE A 10 16.83 -14.18 1.24
CA ILE A 10 16.72 -13.03 2.15
C ILE A 10 17.43 -11.84 1.51
N PRO A 11 16.79 -10.66 1.39
CA PRO A 11 17.46 -9.49 0.83
C PRO A 11 18.66 -9.09 1.71
N PRO A 12 19.77 -8.65 1.12
CA PRO A 12 20.93 -8.22 1.88
C PRO A 12 20.60 -6.97 2.71
N PRO A 13 21.32 -6.69 3.81
CA PRO A 13 20.97 -5.63 4.77
C PRO A 13 20.74 -4.26 4.15
N GLU A 14 21.54 -3.87 3.15
CA GLU A 14 21.47 -2.58 2.45
C GLU A 14 20.19 -2.42 1.59
N ARG A 15 19.47 -3.50 1.31
CA ARG A 15 18.21 -3.52 0.57
C ARG A 15 16.98 -3.71 1.46
N ARG A 16 17.17 -3.82 2.76
CA ARG A 16 16.08 -3.92 3.73
C ARG A 16 15.61 -2.55 4.16
N ALA A 17 14.32 -2.40 4.40
CA ALA A 17 13.82 -1.23 5.10
C ALA A 17 14.15 -1.34 6.60
N PRO A 18 14.52 -0.22 7.25
CA PRO A 18 14.70 -0.22 8.70
C PRO A 18 13.38 -0.48 9.42
N ILE A 19 13.45 -0.95 10.64
CA ILE A 19 12.36 -0.91 11.60
C ILE A 19 12.52 0.39 12.38
N HIS A 20 11.46 1.18 12.49
CA HIS A 20 11.51 2.42 13.28
C HIS A 20 11.65 2.10 14.77
N ASP A 21 12.56 2.78 15.44
CA ASP A 21 12.76 2.65 16.90
C ASP A 21 11.60 3.32 17.67
N ASP A 22 11.11 4.45 17.15
CA ASP A 22 10.03 5.23 17.73
C ASP A 22 8.75 5.10 16.91
N PRO A 23 7.56 5.24 17.55
CA PRO A 23 6.29 5.28 16.84
C PRO A 23 6.26 6.39 15.79
N VAL A 24 5.76 6.07 14.61
CA VAL A 24 5.57 7.08 13.55
C VAL A 24 4.54 8.10 14.02
N ALA A 25 4.94 9.37 14.05
CA ALA A 25 4.06 10.45 14.46
C ALA A 25 2.84 10.56 13.52
N VAL A 26 1.65 10.51 14.09
CA VAL A 26 0.38 10.71 13.40
C VAL A 26 -0.35 11.92 13.96
N HIS A 27 -1.01 12.67 13.09
CA HIS A 27 -1.89 13.75 13.49
C HIS A 27 -3.33 13.24 13.51
N GLY A 28 -3.99 13.29 14.66
CA GLY A 28 -5.38 12.87 14.82
C GLY A 28 -5.54 11.43 15.30
N ARG A 29 -6.51 10.69 14.71
CA ARG A 29 -6.83 9.33 15.14
C ARG A 29 -5.73 8.35 14.74
N PRO A 30 -5.30 7.44 15.62
CA PRO A 30 -4.33 6.40 15.27
C PRO A 30 -4.80 5.57 14.06
N PRO A 31 -3.92 5.29 13.09
CA PRO A 31 -4.28 4.46 11.94
C PRO A 31 -4.48 3.01 12.36
N VAL A 32 -5.33 2.28 11.65
CA VAL A 32 -5.53 0.83 11.84
C VAL A 32 -4.64 -0.01 10.94
N MET A 33 -3.98 0.64 9.99
CA MET A 33 -3.03 0.04 9.05
C MET A 33 -2.01 1.08 8.60
N TRP A 34 -0.83 0.62 8.22
CA TRP A 34 0.26 1.45 7.72
C TRP A 34 0.54 1.17 6.25
N LEU A 35 0.78 2.22 5.48
CA LEU A 35 1.23 2.10 4.10
C LEU A 35 2.75 2.32 4.06
N LEU A 36 3.50 1.26 3.78
CA LEU A 36 4.95 1.27 3.68
C LEU A 36 5.37 1.55 2.24
N ALA A 37 6.00 2.69 2.02
CA ALA A 37 6.52 3.04 0.70
C ALA A 37 7.75 2.18 0.35
N ALA A 38 7.67 1.37 -0.70
CA ALA A 38 8.81 0.58 -1.17
C ALA A 38 9.94 1.47 -1.69
N HIS A 39 9.60 2.63 -2.25
CA HIS A 39 10.55 3.62 -2.76
C HIS A 39 9.96 5.03 -2.69
N GLY A 40 10.79 6.04 -2.91
CA GLY A 40 10.32 7.42 -3.02
C GLY A 40 9.29 7.58 -4.15
N ARG A 41 8.20 8.31 -3.92
CA ARG A 41 7.09 8.51 -4.87
C ARG A 41 6.30 7.24 -5.22
N SER A 42 6.29 6.23 -4.36
CA SER A 42 5.49 5.01 -4.55
C SER A 42 3.97 5.26 -4.60
N GLY A 43 3.50 6.40 -4.08
CA GLY A 43 2.09 6.70 -3.91
C GLY A 43 1.56 6.46 -2.50
N ALA A 44 2.35 5.90 -1.58
CA ALA A 44 1.92 5.58 -0.21
C ALA A 44 1.37 6.80 0.53
N GLY A 45 2.08 7.94 0.53
CA GLY A 45 1.60 9.16 1.18
C GLY A 45 0.30 9.71 0.58
N THR A 46 0.11 9.62 -0.73
CA THR A 46 -1.15 10.01 -1.39
C THR A 46 -2.30 9.10 -0.99
N LEU A 47 -2.07 7.79 -0.96
CA LEU A 47 -3.09 6.83 -0.55
C LEU A 47 -3.41 6.93 0.95
N ALA A 48 -2.41 7.20 1.81
CA ALA A 48 -2.62 7.46 3.23
C ALA A 48 -3.43 8.74 3.48
N GLN A 49 -3.32 9.74 2.61
CA GLN A 49 -4.16 10.93 2.66
C GLN A 49 -5.60 10.63 2.25
N ILE A 50 -5.80 9.82 1.20
CA ILE A 50 -7.13 9.45 0.72
C ILE A 50 -7.83 8.48 1.67
N TRP A 51 -7.14 7.49 2.20
CA TRP A 51 -7.71 6.48 3.09
C TRP A 51 -7.54 6.88 4.56
N ALA A 52 -8.56 7.51 5.14
CA ALA A 52 -8.52 7.97 6.53
C ALA A 52 -8.06 6.92 7.58
N PRO A 53 -8.35 5.60 7.42
CA PRO A 53 -7.85 4.58 8.34
C PRO A 53 -6.36 4.25 8.20
N ALA A 54 -5.67 4.75 7.16
CA ALA A 54 -4.28 4.45 6.90
C ALA A 54 -3.33 5.53 7.42
N GLY A 55 -2.16 5.10 7.89
CA GLY A 55 -1.02 5.97 8.16
C GLY A 55 0.10 5.78 7.14
N ASP A 56 0.90 6.82 6.89
CA ASP A 56 2.11 6.72 6.08
C ASP A 56 3.28 6.26 6.96
N ALA A 57 3.72 5.02 6.79
CA ALA A 57 4.90 4.46 7.46
C ALA A 57 6.21 4.99 6.86
N ARG A 58 6.14 5.87 5.86
CA ARG A 58 7.29 6.38 5.13
C ARG A 58 8.05 5.24 4.44
N ARG A 59 9.33 5.02 4.78
CA ARG A 59 10.20 3.99 4.19
C ARG A 59 10.77 3.02 5.22
N GLY A 60 10.06 2.82 6.32
CA GLY A 60 10.45 1.91 7.39
C GLY A 60 9.26 1.14 7.93
N TRP A 61 9.51 -0.04 8.46
CA TRP A 61 8.51 -0.80 9.19
C TRP A 61 8.16 -0.04 10.46
N PRO A 62 6.88 0.20 10.75
CA PRO A 62 6.50 0.97 11.93
C PRO A 62 6.88 0.22 13.23
N ALA A 63 7.24 0.99 14.26
CA ALA A 63 7.37 0.44 15.60
C ALA A 63 6.01 -0.10 16.07
N ALA A 64 6.00 -1.31 16.61
CA ALA A 64 4.77 -2.03 16.91
C ALA A 64 4.21 -1.67 18.29
N ASP A 65 3.83 -0.41 18.51
CA ASP A 65 3.23 0.02 19.75
C ASP A 65 1.71 -0.24 19.83
N ARG A 66 0.98 -0.15 18.70
CA ARG A 66 -0.50 -0.29 18.68
C ARG A 66 -1.04 -1.04 17.48
N HIS A 67 -0.64 -0.70 16.27
CA HIS A 67 -1.17 -1.28 15.04
C HIS A 67 -0.04 -1.86 14.20
N ARG A 68 -0.08 -3.18 14.03
CA ARG A 68 0.99 -3.96 13.38
C ARG A 68 0.77 -4.19 11.89
N ASN A 69 -0.41 -3.81 11.39
CA ASN A 69 -0.84 -4.11 10.03
C ASN A 69 -0.14 -3.21 9.03
N VAL A 70 0.58 -3.79 8.09
CA VAL A 70 1.36 -3.08 7.07
C VAL A 70 0.97 -3.56 5.68
N VAL A 71 0.82 -2.60 4.78
CA VAL A 71 0.64 -2.82 3.35
C VAL A 71 1.79 -2.15 2.62
N VAL A 72 2.53 -2.91 1.82
CA VAL A 72 3.60 -2.37 0.97
C VAL A 72 2.97 -1.69 -0.24
N VAL A 73 3.50 -0.51 -0.61
CA VAL A 73 3.03 0.26 -1.77
C VAL A 73 4.18 0.52 -2.73
N CYS A 74 4.05 0.15 -3.99
CA CYS A 74 5.05 0.44 -5.02
C CYS A 74 4.41 0.87 -6.34
N ARG A 75 5.20 1.59 -7.17
CA ARG A 75 4.85 1.78 -8.57
C ARG A 75 5.20 0.56 -9.39
N THR A 76 4.52 0.42 -10.54
CA THR A 76 4.70 -0.71 -11.46
C THR A 76 5.86 -0.50 -12.46
N ASP A 77 6.80 0.41 -12.15
CA ASP A 77 8.08 0.47 -12.83
C ASP A 77 9.06 -0.60 -12.30
N ARG A 78 10.17 -0.78 -12.99
CA ARG A 78 11.15 -1.82 -12.63
C ARG A 78 11.73 -1.64 -11.24
N ALA A 79 12.17 -0.44 -10.91
CA ALA A 79 12.81 -0.15 -9.63
C ALA A 79 11.82 -0.28 -8.46
N GLY A 80 10.57 0.15 -8.67
CA GLY A 80 9.49 0.02 -7.69
C GLY A 80 9.15 -1.43 -7.39
N LEU A 81 9.04 -2.26 -8.42
CA LEU A 81 8.79 -3.70 -8.28
C LEU A 81 9.96 -4.42 -7.58
N ASP A 82 11.21 -4.09 -7.93
CA ASP A 82 12.39 -4.67 -7.27
C ASP A 82 12.44 -4.31 -5.78
N ALA A 83 12.18 -3.05 -5.43
CA ALA A 83 12.13 -2.58 -4.05
C ALA A 83 10.99 -3.25 -3.25
N ALA A 84 9.80 -3.38 -3.85
CA ALA A 84 8.69 -4.09 -3.22
C ALA A 84 9.02 -5.57 -2.99
N HIS A 85 9.65 -6.23 -3.96
CA HIS A 85 10.08 -7.62 -3.81
C HIS A 85 10.99 -7.81 -2.61
N ASP A 86 11.97 -6.92 -2.39
CA ASP A 86 12.85 -6.99 -1.23
C ASP A 86 12.08 -6.85 0.09
N LEU A 87 11.11 -5.93 0.18
CA LEU A 87 10.28 -5.77 1.39
C LEU A 87 9.42 -7.00 1.67
N LEU A 88 8.85 -7.61 0.62
CA LEU A 88 8.07 -8.83 0.77
C LEU A 88 8.94 -10.00 1.25
N LEU A 89 10.13 -10.16 0.71
CA LEU A 89 11.10 -11.17 1.16
C LEU A 89 11.59 -10.89 2.59
N GLN A 90 11.80 -9.62 2.96
CA GLN A 90 12.13 -9.22 4.33
C GLN A 90 11.03 -9.64 5.32
N ALA A 91 9.76 -9.43 4.95
CA ALA A 91 8.62 -9.85 5.76
C ALA A 91 8.51 -11.37 5.88
N GLN A 92 8.66 -12.09 4.75
CA GLN A 92 8.65 -13.56 4.75
C GLN A 92 9.78 -14.16 5.60
N ALA A 93 10.92 -13.47 5.70
CA ALA A 93 12.05 -13.87 6.55
C ALA A 93 11.85 -13.52 8.04
N GLY A 94 10.74 -12.88 8.43
CA GLY A 94 10.47 -12.45 9.80
C GLY A 94 11.35 -11.28 10.29
N LEU A 95 11.91 -10.49 9.35
CA LEU A 95 12.82 -9.38 9.62
C LEU A 95 12.11 -8.01 9.64
N VAL A 96 10.90 -7.97 10.18
CA VAL A 96 10.01 -6.80 10.20
C VAL A 96 9.52 -6.45 11.61
N GLY A 97 10.19 -6.96 12.64
CA GLY A 97 9.75 -6.83 14.02
C GLY A 97 8.39 -7.52 14.24
N ASP A 98 7.52 -6.86 14.98
CA ASP A 98 6.16 -7.36 15.25
C ASP A 98 5.14 -7.00 14.17
N CYS A 99 5.56 -6.45 13.03
CA CYS A 99 4.65 -6.07 11.95
C CYS A 99 4.02 -7.29 11.27
N THR A 100 2.76 -7.14 10.88
CA THR A 100 2.02 -8.11 10.07
C THR A 100 1.84 -7.55 8.67
N LEU A 101 2.44 -8.20 7.68
CA LEU A 101 2.24 -7.85 6.29
C LEU A 101 0.86 -8.31 5.83
N LEU A 102 -0.01 -7.37 5.46
CA LEU A 102 -1.33 -7.67 4.89
C LEU A 102 -1.27 -7.92 3.39
N GLY A 103 -0.38 -7.25 2.67
CA GLY A 103 -0.28 -7.38 1.22
C GLY A 103 0.47 -6.26 0.52
N LEU A 104 0.25 -6.20 -0.79
CA LEU A 104 0.91 -5.28 -1.72
C LEU A 104 -0.12 -4.46 -2.50
N VAL A 105 0.06 -3.14 -2.53
CA VAL A 105 -0.65 -2.24 -3.45
C VAL A 105 0.26 -1.88 -4.61
N LEU A 106 -0.20 -2.17 -5.82
CA LEU A 106 0.45 -1.81 -7.08
C LEU A 106 -0.17 -0.52 -7.63
N VAL A 107 0.64 0.52 -7.74
CA VAL A 107 0.25 1.83 -8.28
C VAL A 107 0.78 1.95 -9.70
N PRO A 108 -0.06 2.22 -10.70
CA PRO A 108 0.40 2.37 -12.08
C PRO A 108 1.37 3.55 -12.21
N ASP A 109 2.46 3.33 -12.91
CA ASP A 109 3.43 4.38 -13.24
C ASP A 109 2.97 5.26 -14.39
N ALA A 110 2.25 4.66 -15.34
CA ALA A 110 1.73 5.30 -16.54
C ALA A 110 0.31 4.80 -16.87
N PRO A 111 -0.47 5.53 -17.66
CA PRO A 111 -1.75 5.06 -18.16
C PRO A 111 -1.57 3.87 -19.11
N GLY A 112 -2.60 3.01 -19.17
CA GLY A 112 -2.64 1.86 -20.06
C GLY A 112 -2.02 0.58 -19.50
N PRO A 113 -1.92 -0.47 -20.32
CA PRO A 113 -1.46 -1.77 -19.88
C PRO A 113 0.06 -1.81 -19.67
N LEU A 114 0.50 -2.56 -18.67
CA LEU A 114 1.93 -2.78 -18.43
C LEU A 114 2.59 -3.50 -19.62
N PRO A 115 3.80 -3.07 -20.02
CA PRO A 115 4.65 -3.82 -20.93
C PRO A 115 4.83 -5.27 -20.48
N LYS A 116 4.90 -6.22 -21.42
CA LYS A 116 4.95 -7.66 -21.14
C LYS A 116 5.99 -8.05 -20.10
N THR A 117 7.19 -7.44 -20.16
CA THR A 117 8.29 -7.72 -19.22
C THR A 117 7.93 -7.26 -17.79
N LEU A 118 7.41 -6.03 -17.63
CA LEU A 118 7.00 -5.50 -16.34
C LEU A 118 5.79 -6.28 -15.77
N ARG A 119 4.85 -6.66 -16.61
CA ARG A 119 3.70 -7.46 -16.18
C ARG A 119 4.14 -8.81 -15.61
N ARG A 120 5.03 -9.54 -16.28
CA ARG A 120 5.58 -10.79 -15.76
C ARG A 120 6.31 -10.60 -14.44
N TRP A 121 7.08 -9.53 -14.33
CA TRP A 121 7.79 -9.24 -13.08
C TRP A 121 6.82 -8.86 -11.96
N ALA A 122 5.81 -8.05 -12.25
CA ALA A 122 4.75 -7.72 -11.29
C ALA A 122 3.99 -8.98 -10.80
N GLU A 123 3.80 -9.99 -11.66
CA GLU A 123 3.21 -11.28 -11.29
C GLU A 123 4.12 -12.05 -10.32
N VAL A 124 5.43 -12.07 -10.58
CA VAL A 124 6.41 -12.68 -9.65
C VAL A 124 6.42 -11.98 -8.30
N VAL A 125 6.49 -10.65 -8.28
CA VAL A 125 6.45 -9.87 -7.04
C VAL A 125 5.13 -10.08 -6.30
N ALA A 126 4.02 -10.07 -7.01
CA ALA A 126 2.69 -10.30 -6.46
C ALA A 126 2.56 -11.67 -5.78
N SER A 127 3.21 -12.70 -6.31
CA SER A 127 3.17 -14.05 -5.73
C SER A 127 3.83 -14.17 -4.35
N ALA A 128 4.66 -13.18 -3.98
CA ALA A 128 5.31 -13.11 -2.68
C ALA A 128 4.45 -12.40 -1.60
N ALA A 129 3.33 -11.78 -1.98
CA ALA A 129 2.45 -11.04 -1.08
C ALA A 129 1.25 -11.88 -0.64
N PRO A 130 0.77 -11.76 0.62
CA PRO A 130 -0.44 -12.44 1.09
C PRO A 130 -1.70 -12.02 0.30
N ALA A 131 -1.80 -10.75 -0.05
CA ALA A 131 -2.86 -10.19 -0.89
C ALA A 131 -2.30 -9.12 -1.82
N VAL A 132 -2.97 -8.85 -2.94
CA VAL A 132 -2.52 -7.86 -3.91
C VAL A 132 -3.70 -7.01 -4.37
N TRP A 133 -3.54 -5.68 -4.26
CA TRP A 133 -4.50 -4.69 -4.74
C TRP A 133 -3.88 -3.87 -5.86
N ARG A 134 -4.64 -3.64 -6.92
CA ARG A 134 -4.20 -2.86 -8.09
C ARG A 134 -5.04 -1.61 -8.18
N VAL A 135 -4.48 -0.48 -7.83
CA VAL A 135 -5.19 0.79 -7.98
C VAL A 135 -5.24 1.20 -9.44
N PRO A 136 -6.32 1.85 -9.90
CA PRO A 136 -6.41 2.37 -11.26
C PRO A 136 -5.46 3.55 -11.46
N TYR A 137 -5.14 3.85 -12.72
CA TYR A 137 -4.51 5.12 -13.06
C TYR A 137 -5.56 6.22 -12.97
N VAL A 138 -5.34 7.17 -12.06
CA VAL A 138 -6.21 8.33 -11.84
C VAL A 138 -5.42 9.60 -12.10
N GLU A 139 -5.75 10.32 -13.16
CA GLU A 139 -5.03 11.52 -13.59
C GLU A 139 -5.02 12.61 -12.52
N ASP A 140 -6.13 12.78 -11.80
CA ASP A 140 -6.27 13.78 -10.74
C ASP A 140 -5.20 13.64 -9.64
N LEU A 141 -4.73 12.42 -9.35
CA LEU A 141 -3.68 12.20 -8.35
C LEU A 141 -2.31 12.76 -8.76
N ARG A 142 -2.15 13.15 -10.02
CA ARG A 142 -0.94 13.79 -10.54
C ARG A 142 -1.06 15.30 -10.63
N THR A 143 -2.26 15.81 -10.77
CA THR A 143 -2.54 17.22 -11.07
C THR A 143 -2.92 18.01 -9.82
N HIS A 144 -3.32 17.32 -8.74
CA HIS A 144 -3.69 17.96 -7.47
C HIS A 144 -2.67 17.67 -6.36
N ARG A 145 -2.62 18.56 -5.38
CA ARG A 145 -1.84 18.36 -4.15
C ARG A 145 -2.56 17.34 -3.26
N GLN A 146 -1.81 16.60 -2.45
CA GLN A 146 -2.37 15.57 -1.58
C GLN A 146 -3.47 16.11 -0.64
N ASN A 147 -3.29 17.31 -0.10
CA ASN A 147 -4.26 17.96 0.81
C ASN A 147 -5.51 18.49 0.11
N GLU A 148 -5.57 18.49 -1.22
CA GLU A 148 -6.75 18.86 -2.01
C GLU A 148 -7.62 17.65 -2.33
N LEU A 149 -7.11 16.43 -2.14
CA LEU A 149 -7.83 15.20 -2.47
C LEU A 149 -8.88 14.87 -1.42
N ALA A 150 -10.04 14.42 -1.88
CA ALA A 150 -11.12 13.98 -1.00
C ALA A 150 -10.73 12.73 -0.21
N ILE A 151 -11.15 12.70 1.05
CA ILE A 151 -10.83 11.62 1.99
C ILE A 151 -11.97 10.59 1.95
N TRP A 152 -11.59 9.32 1.88
CA TRP A 152 -12.51 8.19 2.05
C TRP A 152 -12.51 7.72 3.51
N THR A 153 -13.69 7.46 4.05
CA THR A 153 -13.87 6.83 5.37
C THR A 153 -14.71 5.56 5.25
N PRO A 154 -14.42 4.49 6.01
CA PRO A 154 -15.18 3.24 5.92
C PRO A 154 -16.62 3.34 6.48
N THR A 155 -16.96 4.43 7.14
CA THR A 155 -18.28 4.70 7.70
C THR A 155 -19.22 5.37 6.71
N GLU A 156 -18.69 5.92 5.63
CA GLU A 156 -19.46 6.56 4.57
C GLU A 156 -19.80 5.57 3.45
N PRO A 157 -20.91 5.80 2.72
CA PRO A 157 -21.21 5.05 1.51
C PRO A 157 -20.09 5.20 0.49
N ASP A 158 -19.77 4.13 -0.24
CA ASP A 158 -18.82 4.23 -1.35
C ASP A 158 -19.36 5.17 -2.42
N PRO A 159 -18.48 5.97 -3.06
CA PRO A 159 -18.85 6.77 -4.20
C PRO A 159 -19.45 5.87 -5.30
N PRO A 160 -20.49 6.34 -6.00
CA PRO A 160 -21.08 5.53 -7.07
C PRO A 160 -20.05 5.26 -8.19
N PRO A 161 -20.14 4.08 -8.84
CA PRO A 161 -19.29 3.79 -9.97
C PRO A 161 -19.53 4.82 -11.10
N PRO A 162 -18.51 5.12 -11.91
CA PRO A 162 -18.67 6.05 -13.03
C PRO A 162 -19.76 5.54 -13.97
N GLY A 163 -20.77 6.38 -14.23
CA GLY A 163 -21.84 6.06 -15.17
C GLY A 163 -21.31 6.06 -16.62
N ARG A 164 -21.95 5.27 -17.51
CA ARG A 164 -21.55 5.19 -18.95
C ARG A 164 -21.54 6.53 -19.69
N MET A 165 -22.30 7.52 -19.19
CA MET A 165 -22.49 8.82 -19.86
C MET A 165 -22.14 10.02 -18.98
N ARG A 166 -21.65 9.80 -17.76
CA ARG A 166 -21.29 10.88 -16.84
C ARG A 166 -19.80 10.77 -16.48
N ALA A 167 -19.08 11.87 -16.67
CA ALA A 167 -17.71 11.97 -16.20
C ALA A 167 -17.64 11.69 -14.70
N PRO A 168 -16.59 11.00 -14.19
CA PRO A 168 -16.41 10.82 -12.76
C PRO A 168 -16.32 12.17 -12.06
N ALA A 169 -16.75 12.24 -10.81
CA ALA A 169 -16.58 13.43 -9.99
C ALA A 169 -15.07 13.71 -9.80
N PRO A 170 -14.65 14.99 -9.75
CA PRO A 170 -13.27 15.33 -9.47
C PRO A 170 -12.80 14.69 -8.15
N SER A 171 -11.59 14.18 -8.11
CA SER A 171 -11.01 13.55 -6.91
C SER A 171 -10.78 14.51 -5.74
N THR A 172 -11.00 15.80 -5.95
CA THR A 172 -11.02 16.83 -4.90
C THR A 172 -12.37 16.94 -4.18
N THR A 173 -13.46 16.48 -4.78
CA THR A 173 -14.81 16.55 -4.21
C THR A 173 -15.35 15.22 -3.74
N SER A 174 -14.88 14.12 -4.34
CA SER A 174 -15.28 12.76 -3.98
C SER A 174 -14.12 11.80 -4.21
N PRO A 175 -13.87 10.84 -3.30
CA PRO A 175 -12.87 9.82 -3.56
C PRO A 175 -13.21 9.03 -4.82
N HIS A 176 -12.20 8.61 -5.58
CA HIS A 176 -12.42 7.76 -6.75
C HIS A 176 -13.04 6.42 -6.30
N HIS A 177 -14.10 5.98 -7.00
CA HIS A 177 -14.86 4.76 -6.64
C HIS A 177 -13.96 3.54 -6.39
N ASP A 178 -13.07 3.23 -7.32
CA ASP A 178 -12.19 2.04 -7.20
C ASP A 178 -11.19 2.20 -6.06
N LEU A 179 -10.72 3.43 -5.76
CA LEU A 179 -9.85 3.66 -4.61
C LEU A 179 -10.60 3.46 -3.29
N ALA A 180 -11.86 3.87 -3.21
CA ALA A 180 -12.70 3.64 -2.05
C ALA A 180 -12.96 2.13 -1.84
N ALA A 181 -13.28 1.41 -2.91
CA ALA A 181 -13.50 -0.04 -2.87
C ALA A 181 -12.24 -0.79 -2.40
N ILE A 182 -11.06 -0.47 -2.95
CA ILE A 182 -9.77 -1.04 -2.52
C ILE A 182 -9.48 -0.68 -1.06
N GLY A 183 -9.70 0.57 -0.66
CA GLY A 183 -9.53 1.00 0.73
C GLY A 183 -10.39 0.19 1.69
N ARG A 184 -11.61 -0.14 1.30
CA ARG A 184 -12.54 -0.99 2.08
C ARG A 184 -12.05 -2.43 2.22
N GLU A 185 -11.53 -3.01 1.15
CA GLU A 185 -10.95 -4.36 1.18
C GLU A 185 -9.75 -4.41 2.13
N ILE A 186 -8.81 -3.46 2.02
CA ILE A 186 -7.63 -3.38 2.87
C ILE A 186 -8.03 -3.15 4.33
N PHE A 187 -8.98 -2.24 4.59
CA PHE A 187 -9.50 -1.97 5.93
C PHE A 187 -10.13 -3.22 6.55
N THR A 188 -10.87 -4.00 5.76
CA THR A 188 -11.48 -5.26 6.20
C THR A 188 -10.39 -6.28 6.54
N ALA A 189 -9.36 -6.41 5.69
CA ALA A 189 -8.21 -7.29 5.96
C ALA A 189 -7.48 -6.89 7.25
N ALA A 190 -7.28 -5.57 7.47
CA ALA A 190 -6.63 -5.07 8.69
C ALA A 190 -7.44 -5.39 9.96
N ARG A 191 -8.76 -5.25 9.90
CA ARG A 191 -9.65 -5.59 11.03
C ARG A 191 -9.61 -7.07 11.34
N ASN A 192 -9.66 -7.92 10.32
CA ASN A 192 -9.61 -9.37 10.51
C ASN A 192 -8.28 -9.81 11.11
N ALA A 193 -7.17 -9.22 10.72
CA ALA A 193 -5.84 -9.49 11.27
C ALA A 193 -5.67 -9.01 12.73
N SER A 194 -6.42 -7.98 13.15
CA SER A 194 -6.37 -7.44 14.52
C SER A 194 -7.29 -8.17 15.50
N GLY A 195 -8.22 -8.99 15.01
CA GLY A 195 -9.20 -9.73 15.82
C GLY A 195 -8.72 -11.12 16.28
N HIS A 196 -7.48 -11.46 15.98
CA HIS A 196 -6.77 -12.65 16.46
C HIS A 196 -5.61 -12.22 17.34
#